data_cd04bd42592968718e09c783df3e7484
#
_entry.id   cd04bd42592968718e09c783df3e7484
#
_cell.length_a   1.000
_cell.length_b   1.000
_cell.length_c   1.000
_cell.angle_alpha   90.00
_cell.angle_beta   90.00
_cell.angle_gamma   90.00
#
_symmetry.space_group_name_H-M   'P 1'
#
loop_
_entity.id
_entity.type
_entity.pdbx_description
1 polymer ?
#
loop_
_entity_poly.entity_id
_entity_poly.type
_entity_poly.pdbx_seq_one_letter_code
_entity_poly.pdbx_strand_id
1 'polypeptide(L)'
;MLKIRNVILVLGVLMSPLASAATQVSIGIGLPHVSIGINLPAYPRLVAVPGYPVYYAPQLEANFFFYDGMYWVYQDDDWYASTWYNGPWGVVGRADVPVFILQIPVRYYRRPPAYFQGWRPDAAPRWGDHWGHDWEQNRSNWDNSNHRAAPAPAPLPAYQRHYSGDRYPRQVEQQHQIQQQKYRYQPHDPVVQQHYQGQGQGQSQGKGQDQGKGQSHGQGQDHNK
;
A
#
# COMPACT_ATOMS: atom_id res chain seq x y z
N MET A 1 42.39 -40.40 -62.19
CA MET A 1 42.96 -39.28 -61.42
C MET A 1 41.83 -38.46 -60.84
N LEU A 2 41.49 -38.71 -59.56
CA LEU A 2 40.35 -38.12 -58.88
C LEU A 2 40.86 -37.01 -57.97
N LYS A 3 40.43 -35.79 -58.20
CA LYS A 3 40.80 -34.62 -57.40
C LYS A 3 39.82 -34.53 -56.20
N ILE A 4 40.30 -34.77 -55.00
CA ILE A 4 39.57 -34.60 -53.76
C ILE A 4 39.60 -33.11 -53.42
N ARG A 5 38.42 -32.45 -53.44
CA ARG A 5 38.23 -31.09 -52.95
C ARG A 5 37.89 -31.15 -51.47
N ASN A 6 38.78 -30.60 -50.67
CA ASN A 6 38.54 -30.41 -49.23
C ASN A 6 37.43 -29.40 -49.02
N VAL A 7 36.31 -29.84 -48.48
CA VAL A 7 35.27 -28.99 -47.93
C VAL A 7 35.57 -28.81 -46.44
N ILE A 8 36.06 -27.64 -46.08
CA ILE A 8 36.23 -27.26 -44.66
C ILE A 8 34.85 -26.75 -44.17
N LEU A 9 34.22 -27.54 -43.33
CA LEU A 9 32.94 -27.19 -42.68
C LEU A 9 33.31 -26.41 -41.42
N VAL A 10 33.21 -25.06 -41.51
CA VAL A 10 33.38 -24.17 -40.35
C VAL A 10 32.10 -24.24 -39.52
N LEU A 11 32.16 -24.97 -38.42
CA LEU A 11 31.09 -25.04 -37.44
C LEU A 11 31.16 -23.77 -36.57
N GLY A 12 30.40 -22.75 -36.93
CA GLY A 12 30.24 -21.54 -36.12
C GLY A 12 29.43 -21.84 -34.88
N VAL A 13 30.10 -21.96 -33.74
CA VAL A 13 29.46 -22.01 -32.43
C VAL A 13 28.94 -20.60 -32.11
N LEU A 14 27.66 -20.38 -32.29
CA LEU A 14 26.96 -19.21 -31.80
C LEU A 14 26.89 -19.25 -30.26
N MET A 15 27.87 -18.64 -29.61
CA MET A 15 27.77 -18.31 -28.19
C MET A 15 26.72 -17.20 -28.06
N SER A 16 25.47 -17.59 -27.76
CA SER A 16 24.46 -16.67 -27.28
C SER A 16 24.84 -16.24 -25.86
N PRO A 17 24.99 -14.94 -25.57
CA PRO A 17 25.10 -14.50 -24.20
C PRO A 17 23.78 -14.86 -23.51
N LEU A 18 23.84 -15.69 -22.48
CA LEU A 18 22.77 -15.83 -21.49
C LEU A 18 22.61 -14.46 -20.81
N ALA A 19 21.74 -13.64 -21.37
CA ALA A 19 21.24 -12.48 -20.65
C ALA A 19 20.52 -13.03 -19.41
N SER A 20 21.20 -12.99 -18.28
CA SER A 20 20.57 -13.10 -16.98
C SER A 20 19.58 -11.93 -16.91
N ALA A 21 18.34 -12.19 -17.29
CA ALA A 21 17.24 -11.34 -16.92
C ALA A 21 17.19 -11.38 -15.39
N ALA A 22 17.87 -10.42 -14.76
CA ALA A 22 17.55 -10.06 -13.41
C ALA A 22 16.06 -9.70 -13.47
N THR A 23 15.23 -10.62 -13.00
CA THR A 23 13.82 -10.34 -12.74
C THR A 23 13.84 -9.27 -11.66
N GLN A 24 13.86 -8.01 -12.07
CA GLN A 24 13.40 -6.95 -11.22
C GLN A 24 11.93 -7.29 -11.00
N VAL A 25 11.65 -7.87 -9.85
CA VAL A 25 10.31 -7.91 -9.30
C VAL A 25 9.99 -6.45 -9.04
N SER A 26 9.47 -5.77 -10.05
CA SER A 26 8.64 -4.60 -9.87
C SER A 26 7.48 -5.12 -9.03
N ILE A 27 7.55 -4.90 -7.72
CA ILE A 27 6.43 -5.13 -6.82
C ILE A 27 5.31 -4.30 -7.42
N GLY A 28 4.35 -4.97 -8.03
CA GLY A 28 3.34 -4.39 -8.87
C GLY A 28 2.51 -3.40 -8.08
N ILE A 29 2.72 -2.17 -8.39
CA ILE A 29 1.91 -1.00 -8.08
C ILE A 29 0.57 -1.22 -8.79
N GLY A 30 -0.29 -1.97 -8.16
CA GLY A 30 -1.56 -2.42 -8.71
C GLY A 30 -2.10 -3.64 -7.99
N LEU A 31 -1.79 -3.77 -6.69
CA LEU A 31 -2.43 -4.80 -5.87
C LEU A 31 -3.95 -4.59 -5.93
N PRO A 32 -4.73 -5.65 -6.17
CA PRO A 32 -6.17 -5.53 -6.22
C PRO A 32 -6.66 -4.93 -4.91
N HIS A 33 -7.47 -3.88 -5.00
CA HIS A 33 -8.11 -3.32 -3.84
C HIS A 33 -9.11 -4.32 -3.29
N VAL A 34 -9.02 -4.59 -1.99
CA VAL A 34 -9.90 -5.53 -1.32
C VAL A 34 -10.80 -4.79 -0.33
N SER A 35 -12.00 -5.32 -0.10
CA SER A 35 -12.87 -4.90 0.99
C SER A 35 -12.60 -5.78 2.20
N ILE A 36 -12.17 -5.17 3.30
CA ILE A 36 -11.86 -5.86 4.56
C ILE A 36 -12.93 -5.63 5.64
N GLY A 37 -14.12 -5.22 5.22
CA GLY A 37 -15.24 -5.00 6.14
C GLY A 37 -15.13 -3.73 7.02
N ILE A 38 -14.13 -2.89 6.81
CA ILE A 38 -14.02 -1.60 7.49
C ILE A 38 -14.85 -0.57 6.72
N ASN A 39 -15.92 -0.11 7.37
CA ASN A 39 -16.80 0.93 6.85
C ASN A 39 -17.17 1.88 7.99
N LEU A 40 -16.40 2.94 8.14
CA LEU A 40 -16.57 3.91 9.22
C LEU A 40 -17.36 5.11 8.72
N PRO A 41 -18.43 5.54 9.43
CA PRO A 41 -19.24 6.68 9.03
C PRO A 41 -18.49 8.01 9.15
N ALA A 42 -17.43 8.05 9.95
CA ALA A 42 -16.61 9.22 10.19
C ALA A 42 -15.17 8.81 10.52
N TYR A 43 -14.26 9.77 10.44
CA TYR A 43 -12.87 9.63 10.81
C TYR A 43 -12.73 9.07 12.22
N PRO A 44 -12.00 7.96 12.44
CA PRO A 44 -11.86 7.37 13.76
C PRO A 44 -11.00 8.24 14.68
N ARG A 45 -11.31 8.21 15.97
CA ARG A 45 -10.44 8.82 16.96
C ARG A 45 -9.14 8.03 17.05
N LEU A 46 -8.04 8.69 16.75
CA LEU A 46 -6.69 8.13 16.83
C LEU A 46 -5.95 8.65 18.07
N VAL A 47 -5.25 7.77 18.75
CA VAL A 47 -4.44 8.05 19.95
C VAL A 47 -3.02 7.59 19.69
N ALA A 48 -2.04 8.42 20.06
CA ALA A 48 -0.63 8.08 19.89
C ALA A 48 -0.25 6.88 20.77
N VAL A 49 0.51 5.96 20.19
CA VAL A 49 1.19 4.88 20.92
C VAL A 49 2.42 5.49 21.62
N PRO A 50 2.49 5.49 22.95
CA PRO A 50 3.62 6.10 23.66
C PRO A 50 4.98 5.54 23.24
N GLY A 51 5.88 6.40 22.83
CA GLY A 51 7.23 6.00 22.37
C GLY A 51 7.33 5.52 20.92
N TYR A 52 6.24 5.58 20.15
CA TYR A 52 6.19 5.14 18.74
C TYR A 52 5.63 6.26 17.87
N PRO A 53 6.07 6.40 16.61
CA PRO A 53 5.50 7.37 15.66
C PRO A 53 4.18 6.89 15.06
N VAL A 54 3.43 6.12 15.80
CA VAL A 54 2.21 5.41 15.37
C VAL A 54 1.03 5.83 16.22
N TYR A 55 -0.13 5.90 15.61
CA TYR A 55 -1.41 6.03 16.33
C TYR A 55 -2.24 4.76 16.18
N TYR A 56 -3.11 4.50 17.12
CA TYR A 56 -4.09 3.42 17.05
C TYR A 56 -5.50 3.94 17.32
N ALA A 57 -6.52 3.19 16.92
CA ALA A 57 -7.92 3.53 17.11
C ALA A 57 -8.51 2.73 18.31
N PRO A 58 -8.50 3.27 19.54
CA PRO A 58 -8.90 2.50 20.74
C PRO A 58 -10.40 2.14 20.77
N GLN A 59 -11.24 2.84 20.00
CA GLN A 59 -12.69 2.63 19.99
C GLN A 59 -13.16 1.67 18.87
N LEU A 60 -12.25 1.29 17.96
CA LEU A 60 -12.57 0.33 16.91
C LEU A 60 -12.27 -1.10 17.39
N GLU A 61 -13.16 -2.02 17.06
CA GLU A 61 -12.89 -3.45 17.21
C GLU A 61 -12.15 -4.01 16.01
N ALA A 62 -11.02 -3.37 15.69
CA ALA A 62 -10.13 -3.73 14.62
C ALA A 62 -8.69 -3.35 14.99
N ASN A 63 -7.70 -4.06 14.48
CA ASN A 63 -6.29 -3.68 14.61
C ASN A 63 -5.97 -2.58 13.61
N PHE A 64 -6.37 -1.37 13.96
CA PHE A 64 -6.37 -0.20 13.08
C PHE A 64 -5.36 0.82 13.58
N PHE A 65 -4.41 1.16 12.72
CA PHE A 65 -3.30 2.06 13.01
C PHE A 65 -3.18 3.16 11.97
N PHE A 66 -2.45 4.21 12.33
CA PHE A 66 -2.06 5.27 11.40
C PHE A 66 -0.56 5.56 11.59
N TYR A 67 0.18 5.47 10.51
CA TYR A 67 1.62 5.68 10.51
C TYR A 67 2.05 6.37 9.21
N ASP A 68 2.86 7.39 9.35
CA ASP A 68 3.52 8.11 8.25
C ASP A 68 2.58 8.49 7.10
N GLY A 69 1.37 8.97 7.45
CA GLY A 69 0.37 9.45 6.50
C GLY A 69 -0.56 8.40 5.92
N MET A 70 -0.40 7.12 6.28
CA MET A 70 -1.25 6.03 5.82
C MET A 70 -1.92 5.29 6.97
N TYR A 71 -3.07 4.66 6.66
CA TYR A 71 -3.80 3.76 7.54
C TYR A 71 -3.36 2.34 7.31
N TRP A 72 -3.23 1.57 8.40
CA TRP A 72 -2.77 0.19 8.42
C TRP A 72 -3.74 -0.66 9.21
N VAL A 73 -4.11 -1.79 8.66
CA VAL A 73 -5.01 -2.74 9.31
C VAL A 73 -4.37 -4.12 9.31
N TYR A 74 -4.42 -4.80 10.46
CA TYR A 74 -4.06 -6.20 10.54
C TYR A 74 -5.30 -7.05 10.78
N GLN A 75 -5.61 -7.91 9.84
CA GLN A 75 -6.79 -8.76 9.86
C GLN A 75 -6.53 -10.05 9.08
N ASP A 76 -7.02 -11.18 9.61
CA ASP A 76 -6.96 -12.49 8.94
C ASP A 76 -5.54 -12.88 8.49
N ASP A 77 -4.53 -12.59 9.34
CA ASP A 77 -3.09 -12.82 9.13
C ASP A 77 -2.42 -11.98 8.04
N ASP A 78 -3.12 -11.00 7.50
CA ASP A 78 -2.61 -10.10 6.48
C ASP A 78 -2.59 -8.64 6.94
N TRP A 79 -1.65 -7.89 6.39
CA TRP A 79 -1.60 -6.45 6.52
C TRP A 79 -2.24 -5.76 5.32
N TYR A 80 -2.94 -4.69 5.60
CA TYR A 80 -3.58 -3.85 4.60
C TYR A 80 -3.19 -2.39 4.84
N ALA A 81 -2.99 -1.65 3.75
CA ALA A 81 -2.69 -0.22 3.82
C ALA A 81 -3.61 0.59 2.92
N SER A 82 -3.90 1.82 3.34
CA SER A 82 -4.69 2.78 2.56
C SER A 82 -4.31 4.21 2.88
N THR A 83 -4.42 5.09 1.91
CA THR A 83 -4.34 6.54 2.11
C THR A 83 -5.62 7.13 2.70
N TRP A 84 -6.68 6.33 2.78
CA TRP A 84 -8.00 6.72 3.29
C TRP A 84 -8.50 5.75 4.36
N TYR A 85 -9.12 6.25 5.43
CA TYR A 85 -9.54 5.45 6.58
C TYR A 85 -10.61 4.38 6.29
N ASN A 86 -11.27 4.46 5.15
CA ASN A 86 -12.24 3.47 4.65
C ASN A 86 -11.74 2.69 3.43
N GLY A 87 -10.45 2.73 3.12
CA GLY A 87 -9.94 2.12 1.89
C GLY A 87 -10.09 3.05 0.67
N PRO A 88 -9.85 2.59 -0.52
CA PRO A 88 -9.60 1.18 -0.85
C PRO A 88 -8.34 0.62 -0.18
N TRP A 89 -8.39 -0.64 0.25
CA TRP A 89 -7.31 -1.30 0.95
C TRP A 89 -6.44 -2.11 -0.01
N GLY A 90 -5.14 -1.87 0.03
CA GLY A 90 -4.15 -2.69 -0.66
C GLY A 90 -3.56 -3.72 0.30
N VAL A 91 -3.43 -4.98 -0.16
CA VAL A 91 -2.71 -6.01 0.60
C VAL A 91 -1.23 -5.66 0.67
N VAL A 92 -0.62 -5.83 1.82
CA VAL A 92 0.80 -5.57 2.05
C VAL A 92 1.53 -6.87 2.33
N GLY A 93 2.57 -7.16 1.55
CA GLY A 93 3.43 -8.32 1.80
C GLY A 93 4.11 -8.23 3.16
N ARG A 94 4.32 -9.36 3.83
CA ARG A 94 4.97 -9.42 5.15
C ARG A 94 6.36 -8.79 5.18
N ALA A 95 7.07 -8.81 4.04
CA ALA A 95 8.36 -8.16 3.88
C ALA A 95 8.26 -6.63 3.74
N ASP A 96 7.10 -6.12 3.35
CA ASP A 96 6.87 -4.70 3.03
C ASP A 96 6.09 -3.95 4.11
N VAL A 97 5.93 -4.54 5.30
CA VAL A 97 5.32 -3.86 6.45
C VAL A 97 6.36 -2.95 7.10
N PRO A 98 6.07 -1.66 7.36
CA PRO A 98 7.02 -0.76 8.03
C PRO A 98 7.44 -1.27 9.40
N VAL A 99 8.72 -1.05 9.75
CA VAL A 99 9.29 -1.53 11.02
C VAL A 99 8.50 -1.01 12.23
N PHE A 100 8.14 0.26 12.24
CA PHE A 100 7.37 0.83 13.35
C PHE A 100 5.96 0.26 13.50
N ILE A 101 5.37 -0.23 12.42
CA ILE A 101 4.10 -0.98 12.46
C ILE A 101 4.32 -2.37 13.06
N LEU A 102 5.37 -3.08 12.68
CA LEU A 102 5.71 -4.39 13.25
C LEU A 102 6.01 -4.33 14.75
N GLN A 103 6.53 -3.20 15.21
CA GLN A 103 6.96 -3.01 16.59
C GLN A 103 5.86 -2.54 17.55
N ILE A 104 4.65 -2.29 17.07
CA ILE A 104 3.53 -1.88 17.93
C ILE A 104 3.30 -2.94 19.03
N PRO A 105 3.34 -2.59 20.32
CA PRO A 105 3.12 -3.56 21.39
C PRO A 105 1.75 -4.22 21.32
N VAL A 106 1.70 -5.51 21.69
CA VAL A 106 0.52 -6.37 21.62
C VAL A 106 -0.74 -5.73 22.21
N ARG A 107 -0.61 -5.00 23.33
CA ARG A 107 -1.75 -4.34 24.03
C ARG A 107 -2.51 -3.31 23.19
N TYR A 108 -1.92 -2.80 22.07
CA TYR A 108 -2.58 -1.85 21.18
C TYR A 108 -3.36 -2.52 20.05
N TYR A 109 -3.27 -3.85 19.93
CA TYR A 109 -4.12 -4.63 19.03
C TYR A 109 -5.48 -4.83 19.69
N ARG A 110 -6.52 -4.25 19.11
CA ARG A 110 -7.90 -4.30 19.65
C ARG A 110 -8.59 -5.63 19.39
N ARG A 111 -8.18 -6.33 18.36
CA ARG A 111 -8.58 -7.71 18.04
C ARG A 111 -7.33 -8.55 17.79
N PRO A 112 -6.56 -8.85 18.86
CA PRO A 112 -5.37 -9.63 18.72
C PRO A 112 -5.73 -11.03 18.21
N PRO A 113 -4.96 -11.60 17.24
CA PRO A 113 -5.16 -12.98 16.81
C PRO A 113 -4.97 -13.96 17.96
N ALA A 114 -5.56 -15.15 17.82
CA ALA A 114 -5.47 -16.18 18.88
C ALA A 114 -4.02 -16.58 19.21
N TYR A 115 -3.12 -16.55 18.23
CA TYR A 115 -1.71 -16.89 18.45
C TYR A 115 -0.92 -15.81 19.22
N PHE A 116 -1.49 -14.62 19.46
CA PHE A 116 -0.91 -13.65 20.43
C PHE A 116 -1.10 -14.05 21.88
N GLN A 117 -1.90 -15.10 22.15
CA GLN A 117 -2.13 -15.56 23.52
C GLN A 117 -0.81 -15.95 24.20
N GLY A 118 -0.57 -15.42 25.39
CA GLY A 118 0.67 -15.63 26.13
C GLY A 118 1.86 -14.76 25.73
N TRP A 119 1.70 -13.90 24.73
CA TRP A 119 2.73 -12.91 24.40
C TRP A 119 2.71 -11.72 25.36
N ARG A 120 3.87 -11.11 25.56
CA ARG A 120 4.00 -9.97 26.46
C ARG A 120 3.22 -8.77 25.91
N PRO A 121 2.29 -8.19 26.69
CA PRO A 121 1.47 -7.07 26.20
C PRO A 121 2.27 -5.81 25.87
N ASP A 122 3.43 -5.61 26.54
CA ASP A 122 4.27 -4.43 26.39
C ASP A 122 5.40 -4.58 25.36
N ALA A 123 5.44 -5.72 24.68
CA ALA A 123 6.42 -6.00 23.63
C ALA A 123 5.73 -6.10 22.27
N ALA A 124 6.52 -5.95 21.22
CA ALA A 124 6.08 -6.25 19.85
C ALA A 124 5.60 -7.70 19.73
N PRO A 125 4.68 -8.00 18.82
CA PRO A 125 4.34 -9.37 18.45
C PRO A 125 5.55 -10.17 18.03
N ARG A 126 5.54 -11.46 18.25
CA ARG A 126 6.64 -12.35 17.92
C ARG A 126 6.50 -12.83 16.46
N TRP A 127 6.68 -11.90 15.52
CA TRP A 127 6.47 -12.14 14.11
C TRP A 127 7.36 -13.26 13.54
N GLY A 128 8.61 -13.35 14.00
CA GLY A 128 9.52 -14.42 13.58
C GLY A 128 8.99 -15.80 13.96
N ASP A 129 8.43 -15.96 15.16
CA ASP A 129 7.82 -17.23 15.57
C ASP A 129 6.60 -17.57 14.72
N HIS A 130 5.86 -16.56 14.29
CA HIS A 130 4.61 -16.76 13.54
C HIS A 130 4.85 -16.93 12.04
N TRP A 131 5.69 -16.07 11.44
CA TRP A 131 5.95 -16.08 9.99
C TRP A 131 7.15 -16.95 9.59
N GLY A 132 7.89 -17.46 10.59
CA GLY A 132 8.97 -18.41 10.42
C GLY A 132 10.35 -17.78 10.25
N HIS A 133 11.33 -18.66 10.36
CA HIS A 133 12.76 -18.30 10.40
C HIS A 133 13.25 -17.60 9.13
N ASP A 134 12.78 -18.01 7.96
CA ASP A 134 13.18 -17.40 6.69
C ASP A 134 12.74 -15.93 6.62
N TRP A 135 11.54 -15.62 7.10
CA TRP A 135 11.09 -14.22 7.19
C TRP A 135 11.98 -13.43 8.15
N GLU A 136 12.28 -13.99 9.32
CA GLU A 136 13.10 -13.33 10.34
C GLU A 136 14.52 -13.06 9.84
N GLN A 137 15.13 -14.00 9.12
CA GLN A 137 16.45 -13.80 8.51
C GLN A 137 16.44 -12.67 7.46
N ASN A 138 15.41 -12.64 6.61
CA ASN A 138 15.27 -11.62 5.57
C ASN A 138 14.92 -10.23 6.12
N ARG A 139 14.40 -10.16 7.35
CA ARG A 139 14.03 -8.94 8.08
C ARG A 139 14.85 -8.79 9.36
N SER A 140 16.07 -9.28 9.38
CA SER A 140 16.98 -9.17 10.54
C SER A 140 17.01 -7.71 11.02
N ASN A 141 17.02 -7.54 12.35
CA ASN A 141 16.99 -6.25 13.04
C ASN A 141 15.65 -5.46 12.98
N TRP A 142 14.55 -6.04 12.51
CA TRP A 142 13.25 -5.38 12.54
C TRP A 142 12.83 -5.00 13.98
N ASP A 143 13.25 -5.77 15.00
CA ASP A 143 12.97 -5.60 16.42
C ASP A 143 13.98 -4.67 17.13
N ASN A 144 15.14 -4.40 16.51
CA ASN A 144 16.25 -3.64 17.11
C ASN A 144 16.19 -2.14 16.84
N SER A 145 15.08 -1.60 16.34
CA SER A 145 15.01 -0.19 16.05
C SER A 145 15.14 0.64 17.33
N ASN A 146 16.00 1.64 17.24
CA ASN A 146 16.21 2.59 18.32
C ASN A 146 15.00 3.54 18.42
N HIS A 147 14.04 3.21 19.29
CA HIS A 147 12.84 4.03 19.52
C HIS A 147 13.18 5.48 19.92
N ARG A 148 14.39 5.74 20.48
CA ARG A 148 14.85 7.09 20.80
C ARG A 148 15.14 7.93 19.56
N ALA A 149 15.40 7.26 18.44
CA ALA A 149 15.60 7.91 17.13
C ALA A 149 14.33 7.84 16.26
N ALA A 150 13.18 7.44 16.83
CA ALA A 150 11.92 7.42 16.10
C ALA A 150 11.58 8.82 15.58
N PRO A 151 11.11 8.94 14.34
CA PRO A 151 10.65 10.22 13.80
C PRO A 151 9.44 10.72 14.61
N ALA A 152 9.18 12.02 14.53
CA ALA A 152 7.95 12.56 15.08
C ALA A 152 6.74 11.89 14.37
N PRO A 153 5.66 11.57 15.11
CA PRO A 153 4.45 11.04 14.50
C PRO A 153 3.91 11.98 13.42
N ALA A 154 3.45 11.42 12.31
CA ALA A 154 2.82 12.18 11.23
C ALA A 154 1.64 13.00 11.78
N PRO A 155 1.41 14.24 11.31
CA PRO A 155 0.26 15.02 11.71
C PRO A 155 -1.02 14.27 11.29
N LEU A 156 -1.97 14.18 12.23
CA LEU A 156 -3.26 13.58 11.93
C LEU A 156 -4.05 14.43 10.93
N PRO A 157 -4.77 13.81 9.99
CA PRO A 157 -5.68 14.50 9.10
C PRO A 157 -6.67 15.35 9.92
N ALA A 158 -6.64 16.66 9.71
CA ALA A 158 -7.42 17.62 10.48
C ALA A 158 -8.63 18.19 9.72
N TYR A 159 -8.81 17.78 8.47
CA TYR A 159 -9.83 18.33 7.58
C TYR A 159 -11.25 18.22 8.13
N GLN A 160 -11.58 17.20 8.90
CA GLN A 160 -12.88 17.05 9.54
C GLN A 160 -13.15 18.11 10.60
N ARG A 161 -12.11 18.63 11.28
CA ARG A 161 -12.25 19.66 12.32
C ARG A 161 -12.75 21.01 11.76
N HIS A 162 -12.67 21.21 10.46
CA HIS A 162 -13.20 22.42 9.80
C HIS A 162 -14.71 22.38 9.59
N TYR A 163 -15.35 21.24 9.89
CA TYR A 163 -16.79 21.06 9.75
C TYR A 163 -17.40 20.90 11.14
N SER A 164 -18.39 21.72 11.47
CA SER A 164 -19.11 21.63 12.74
C SER A 164 -20.42 20.85 12.57
N GLY A 165 -20.72 19.99 13.53
CA GLY A 165 -21.94 19.19 13.53
C GLY A 165 -22.06 18.29 12.29
N ASP A 166 -23.24 18.22 11.70
CA ASP A 166 -23.54 17.38 10.53
C ASP A 166 -23.08 17.98 9.19
N ARG A 167 -22.30 19.05 9.19
CA ARG A 167 -21.84 19.70 7.96
C ARG A 167 -20.75 18.94 7.23
N TYR A 168 -20.08 17.99 7.88
CA TYR A 168 -19.16 17.11 7.18
C TYR A 168 -19.94 16.19 6.23
N PRO A 169 -19.59 16.15 4.94
CA PRO A 169 -20.35 15.37 3.98
C PRO A 169 -20.45 13.90 4.37
N ARG A 170 -21.62 13.30 4.22
CA ARG A 170 -21.83 11.86 4.47
C ARG A 170 -21.41 10.99 3.28
N GLN A 171 -21.30 11.60 2.09
CA GLN A 171 -20.89 10.88 0.87
C GLN A 171 -19.39 10.63 0.88
N VAL A 172 -18.99 9.37 0.73
CA VAL A 172 -17.59 8.91 0.81
C VAL A 172 -16.72 9.61 -0.23
N GLU A 173 -17.22 9.79 -1.44
CA GLU A 173 -16.52 10.47 -2.54
C GLU A 173 -16.19 11.92 -2.21
N GLN A 174 -17.13 12.63 -1.61
CA GLN A 174 -16.90 14.02 -1.18
C GLN A 174 -15.91 14.10 -0.01
N GLN A 175 -15.99 13.16 0.93
CA GLN A 175 -15.03 13.07 2.02
C GLN A 175 -13.62 12.82 1.49
N HIS A 176 -13.49 11.92 0.52
CA HIS A 176 -12.21 11.60 -0.10
C HIS A 176 -11.62 12.79 -0.87
N GLN A 177 -12.45 13.54 -1.61
CA GLN A 177 -12.03 14.78 -2.28
C GLN A 177 -11.53 15.83 -1.28
N ILE A 178 -12.22 16.00 -0.16
CA ILE A 178 -11.79 16.91 0.91
C ILE A 178 -10.44 16.49 1.48
N GLN A 179 -10.26 15.20 1.73
CA GLN A 179 -8.98 14.67 2.21
C GLN A 179 -7.86 14.94 1.21
N GLN A 180 -8.05 14.64 -0.05
CA GLN A 180 -7.05 14.88 -1.09
C GLN A 180 -6.65 16.35 -1.22
N GLN A 181 -7.59 17.27 -1.01
CA GLN A 181 -7.35 18.71 -1.08
C GLN A 181 -6.67 19.27 0.18
N LYS A 182 -6.98 18.72 1.36
CA LYS A 182 -6.60 19.33 2.65
C LYS A 182 -5.45 18.63 3.35
N TYR A 183 -5.23 17.35 3.11
CA TYR A 183 -4.12 16.61 3.71
C TYR A 183 -2.94 16.59 2.75
N ARG A 184 -1.89 17.35 3.08
CA ARG A 184 -0.69 17.57 2.23
C ARG A 184 0.56 16.92 2.79
N TYR A 185 0.40 15.88 3.58
CA TYR A 185 1.52 15.16 4.15
C TYR A 185 2.23 14.30 3.09
N GLN A 186 3.56 14.26 3.16
CA GLN A 186 4.39 13.37 2.35
C GLN A 186 5.05 12.35 3.27
N PRO A 187 4.89 11.06 3.04
CA PRO A 187 5.56 10.02 3.83
C PRO A 187 7.08 10.15 3.80
N HIS A 188 7.73 9.77 4.91
CA HIS A 188 9.18 9.79 5.05
C HIS A 188 9.80 8.38 5.05
N ASP A 189 9.05 7.36 5.52
CA ASP A 189 9.47 5.97 5.47
C ASP A 189 9.49 5.47 4.03
N PRO A 190 10.62 4.92 3.53
CA PRO A 190 10.72 4.46 2.13
C PRO A 190 9.66 3.42 1.75
N VAL A 191 9.31 2.54 2.69
CA VAL A 191 8.28 1.51 2.47
C VAL A 191 6.91 2.17 2.32
N VAL A 192 6.59 3.13 3.19
CA VAL A 192 5.33 3.88 3.13
C VAL A 192 5.24 4.69 1.84
N GLN A 193 6.35 5.30 1.39
CA GLN A 193 6.39 6.05 0.13
C GLN A 193 6.00 5.18 -1.07
N GLN A 194 6.48 3.94 -1.12
CA GLN A 194 6.14 3.00 -2.20
C GLN A 194 4.63 2.71 -2.24
N HIS A 195 4.04 2.40 -1.09
CA HIS A 195 2.60 2.15 -0.97
C HIS A 195 1.77 3.39 -1.29
N TYR A 196 2.21 4.56 -0.84
CA TYR A 196 1.54 5.84 -1.07
C TYR A 196 1.48 6.19 -2.56
N GLN A 197 2.59 6.05 -3.28
CA GLN A 197 2.67 6.32 -4.72
C GLN A 197 1.82 5.33 -5.52
N GLY A 198 1.83 4.05 -5.15
CA GLY A 198 1.03 3.02 -5.81
C GLY A 198 -0.45 3.29 -5.76
N GLN A 199 -0.97 3.76 -4.64
CA GLN A 199 -2.39 4.10 -4.49
C GLN A 199 -2.78 5.39 -5.25
N GLY A 200 -1.85 6.35 -5.37
CA GLY A 200 -2.09 7.59 -6.12
C GLY A 200 -2.21 7.37 -7.63
N GLN A 201 -1.47 6.44 -8.19
CA GLN A 201 -1.49 6.14 -9.63
C GLN A 201 -2.71 5.33 -10.07
N GLY A 202 -3.23 4.44 -9.21
CA GLY A 202 -4.44 3.67 -9.50
C GLY A 202 -5.70 4.52 -9.67
N GLN A 203 -5.74 5.69 -9.07
CA GLN A 203 -6.89 6.60 -9.17
C GLN A 203 -6.85 7.50 -10.42
N SER A 204 -5.69 7.68 -11.03
CA SER A 204 -5.53 8.53 -12.22
C SER A 204 -5.91 7.81 -13.52
N GLN A 205 -5.87 6.49 -13.58
CA GLN A 205 -6.17 5.73 -14.79
C GLN A 205 -7.66 5.45 -15.02
N GLY A 206 -8.52 5.69 -14.04
CA GLY A 206 -9.97 5.50 -14.14
C GLY A 206 -10.75 6.64 -14.80
N LYS A 207 -10.13 7.77 -15.16
CA LYS A 207 -10.81 8.98 -15.69
C LYS A 207 -10.55 9.29 -17.17
N GLY A 208 -10.00 8.37 -17.95
CA GLY A 208 -9.50 8.67 -19.29
C GLY A 208 -10.02 7.79 -20.44
N GLN A 209 -11.27 7.30 -20.43
CA GLN A 209 -11.84 6.67 -21.63
C GLN A 209 -13.36 6.84 -21.68
N ASP A 210 -13.79 8.06 -21.94
CA ASP A 210 -15.10 8.29 -22.56
C ASP A 210 -15.07 9.66 -23.29
N GLN A 211 -14.39 9.68 -24.44
CA GLN A 211 -14.61 10.72 -25.45
C GLN A 211 -15.07 10.04 -26.72
N GLY A 212 -16.38 10.09 -26.89
CA GLY A 212 -17.11 9.57 -28.00
C GLY A 212 -16.63 10.14 -29.34
N LYS A 213 -16.35 9.23 -30.28
CA LYS A 213 -16.32 9.52 -31.70
C LYS A 213 -17.72 9.80 -32.20
N GLY A 214 -18.11 11.05 -32.21
CA GLY A 214 -19.21 11.56 -33.00
C GLY A 214 -18.68 11.95 -34.39
N GLN A 215 -18.72 11.06 -35.36
CA GLN A 215 -18.59 11.41 -36.79
C GLN A 215 -19.96 11.74 -37.34
N SER A 216 -20.23 13.03 -37.52
CA SER A 216 -21.32 13.50 -38.36
C SER A 216 -20.85 13.58 -39.81
N HIS A 217 -21.32 12.67 -40.66
CA HIS A 217 -21.30 12.85 -42.13
C HIS A 217 -22.59 13.57 -42.52
N GLY A 218 -22.44 14.83 -42.80
CA GLY A 218 -23.45 15.61 -43.52
C GLY A 218 -22.97 15.83 -44.93
N GLN A 219 -23.44 15.08 -45.90
CA GLN A 219 -23.39 15.43 -47.31
C GLN A 219 -24.72 16.01 -47.74
N GLY A 220 -24.69 17.28 -48.02
CA GLY A 220 -25.73 17.93 -48.77
C GLY A 220 -25.47 17.76 -50.27
N GLN A 221 -26.48 17.45 -51.02
CA GLN A 221 -26.51 17.65 -52.45
C GLN A 221 -27.79 18.38 -52.84
N ASP A 222 -27.52 19.47 -53.56
CA ASP A 222 -28.49 20.31 -54.33
C ASP A 222 -29.36 19.50 -55.26
N HIS A 223 -30.57 19.94 -55.52
CA HIS A 223 -31.07 20.25 -56.87
C HIS A 223 -32.43 20.95 -56.90
N ASN A 224 -32.40 22.15 -57.43
CA ASN A 224 -33.23 22.71 -58.53
C ASN A 224 -34.75 22.37 -58.56
N LYS A 225 -35.53 23.31 -58.40
CA LYS A 225 -36.34 24.12 -59.39
C LYS A 225 -37.24 25.09 -58.65
#